data_4805d136f09529b7e78d2ca708ea4b1b
#
_entry.id   4805d136f09529b7e78d2ca708ea4b1b
#
_cell.length_a   1.000
_cell.length_b   1.000
_cell.length_c   1.000
_cell.angle_alpha   90.00
_cell.angle_beta   90.00
_cell.angle_gamma   90.00
#
_symmetry.space_group_name_H-M   'P 1'
#
loop_
_entity.id
_entity.type
_entity.pdbx_description
1 polymer ?
#
loop_
_entity_poly.entity_id
_entity_poly.type
_entity_poly.pdbx_seq_one_letter_code
_entity_poly.pdbx_strand_id
1 'polypeptide(L)'
;MPYHIPALLQESIDGLKVQPEGTYVDVTFGGGGHAWEIFNRLTTGHLLVFDQDADAKRNAERFQTDLQNRSFTFIEANFRYLEKYLRFHGIKQVDGVIADFGVSFHQFDESSRGFSTRFDGSLDMRMNQGVGRTAAQLLNEIAEKDLIHILSAYGEIKNARTLAQKLISHRGESPFESTDQLKTVALEVAPRGREQKYLAQLYQAIRIEVNEELRVIEEFLEQLPGVLNEGGRFAGITYHSLEDRLVKNFLSSGNTRGRQEKDFYGNILRPFDPVNRKPTIPDEAEIKVNNRARSAKLRIGEKRNGK
;
A
#
# COMPACT_ATOMS: atom_id res chain seq x y z
N MET A 1 -4.93 9.66 21.76
CA MET A 1 -3.54 9.27 21.42
C MET A 1 -3.02 10.24 20.38
N PRO A 2 -1.74 10.63 20.38
CA PRO A 2 -1.23 11.51 19.34
C PRO A 2 -1.43 10.80 17.99
N TYR A 3 -2.13 11.45 17.08
CA TYR A 3 -2.34 10.99 15.72
C TYR A 3 -0.96 10.85 15.05
N HIS A 4 -0.63 9.68 14.55
CA HIS A 4 0.58 9.51 13.77
C HIS A 4 0.52 10.38 12.53
N ILE A 5 1.57 11.17 12.30
CA ILE A 5 1.69 12.00 11.10
C ILE A 5 1.96 11.06 9.92
N PRO A 6 1.14 11.09 8.86
CA PRO A 6 1.38 10.28 7.66
C PRO A 6 2.72 10.67 6.99
N ALA A 7 3.32 9.74 6.27
CA ALA A 7 4.54 10.02 5.52
C ALA A 7 4.25 10.97 4.35
N LEU A 8 5.15 11.93 4.12
CA LEU A 8 5.10 12.87 3.00
C LEU A 8 3.74 13.57 2.86
N LEU A 9 3.13 13.92 4.03
CA LEU A 9 1.77 14.46 4.09
C LEU A 9 1.62 15.70 3.22
N GLN A 10 2.44 16.73 3.47
CA GLN A 10 2.32 18.01 2.79
C GLN A 10 2.60 17.87 1.29
N GLU A 11 3.66 17.15 0.93
CA GLU A 11 4.08 16.92 -0.46
C GLU A 11 3.00 16.16 -1.25
N SER A 12 2.32 15.21 -0.62
CA SER A 12 1.24 14.46 -1.24
C SER A 12 0.03 15.33 -1.54
N ILE A 13 -0.39 16.13 -0.56
CA ILE A 13 -1.57 16.98 -0.69
C ILE A 13 -1.33 18.15 -1.65
N ASP A 14 -0.14 18.75 -1.61
CA ASP A 14 0.23 19.80 -2.58
C ASP A 14 0.37 19.21 -3.99
N GLY A 15 0.88 17.98 -4.06
CA GLY A 15 0.97 17.24 -5.31
C GLY A 15 -0.39 16.95 -5.96
N LEU A 16 -1.42 16.68 -5.16
CA LEU A 16 -2.79 16.48 -5.65
C LEU A 16 -3.44 17.75 -6.17
N LYS A 17 -2.98 18.95 -5.78
CA LYS A 17 -3.59 20.25 -6.14
C LYS A 17 -5.09 20.30 -5.80
N VAL A 18 -5.44 19.95 -4.57
CA VAL A 18 -6.83 19.86 -4.12
C VAL A 18 -7.61 21.13 -4.44
N GLN A 19 -8.69 20.98 -5.22
CA GLN A 19 -9.65 22.04 -5.53
C GLN A 19 -10.82 21.98 -4.54
N PRO A 20 -11.31 23.14 -4.05
CA PRO A 20 -12.33 23.18 -2.97
C PRO A 20 -13.65 22.46 -3.30
N GLU A 21 -14.01 22.36 -4.57
CA GLU A 21 -15.28 21.76 -5.04
C GLU A 21 -15.07 20.37 -5.65
N GLY A 22 -13.80 19.89 -5.70
CA GLY A 22 -13.43 18.66 -6.37
C GLY A 22 -13.85 17.39 -5.62
N THR A 23 -13.78 16.28 -6.33
CA THR A 23 -14.01 14.94 -5.78
C THR A 23 -12.69 14.19 -5.68
N TYR A 24 -12.36 13.71 -4.47
CA TYR A 24 -11.10 13.04 -4.18
C TYR A 24 -11.32 11.66 -3.56
N VAL A 25 -10.35 10.80 -3.76
CA VAL A 25 -10.36 9.45 -3.16
C VAL A 25 -9.05 9.20 -2.42
N ASP A 26 -9.15 8.80 -1.15
CA ASP A 26 -8.07 8.16 -0.41
C ASP A 26 -8.34 6.66 -0.38
N VAL A 27 -7.53 5.86 -1.10
CA VAL A 27 -7.76 4.42 -1.22
C VAL A 27 -7.11 3.60 -0.10
N THR A 28 -6.41 4.26 0.82
CA THR A 28 -5.66 3.67 1.94
C THR A 28 -5.87 4.47 3.22
N PHE A 29 -7.13 4.59 3.62
CA PHE A 29 -7.58 5.53 4.65
C PHE A 29 -6.84 5.39 5.99
N GLY A 30 -6.71 4.17 6.53
CA GLY A 30 -6.00 3.88 7.78
C GLY A 30 -6.41 4.79 8.95
N GLY A 31 -5.47 5.60 9.44
CA GLY A 31 -5.71 6.61 10.47
C GLY A 31 -6.39 7.89 9.96
N GLY A 32 -6.58 8.03 8.65
CA GLY A 32 -7.24 9.16 8.00
C GLY A 32 -6.45 10.47 8.00
N GLY A 33 -5.11 10.40 8.10
CA GLY A 33 -4.30 11.62 8.14
C GLY A 33 -4.27 12.37 6.82
N HIS A 34 -3.99 11.69 5.69
CA HIS A 34 -4.06 12.27 4.35
C HIS A 34 -5.49 12.72 4.02
N ALA A 35 -6.47 11.85 4.30
CA ALA A 35 -7.90 12.15 4.12
C ALA A 35 -8.32 13.43 4.85
N TRP A 36 -7.83 13.64 6.09
CA TRP A 36 -8.16 14.83 6.87
C TRP A 36 -7.65 16.11 6.24
N GLU A 37 -6.42 16.11 5.71
CA GLU A 37 -5.86 17.28 5.02
C GLU A 37 -6.58 17.58 3.70
N ILE A 38 -6.97 16.55 2.94
CA ILE A 38 -7.81 16.73 1.75
C ILE A 38 -9.15 17.34 2.17
N PHE A 39 -9.82 16.76 3.17
CA PHE A 39 -11.14 17.18 3.63
C PHE A 39 -11.15 18.63 4.10
N ASN A 40 -10.11 19.10 4.79
CA ASN A 40 -10.00 20.49 5.23
C ASN A 40 -9.80 21.48 4.09
N ARG A 41 -9.33 21.06 2.93
CA ARG A 41 -9.19 21.90 1.73
C ARG A 41 -10.49 21.97 0.89
N LEU A 42 -11.43 21.08 1.16
CA LEU A 42 -12.72 21.08 0.47
C LEU A 42 -13.68 22.09 1.11
N THR A 43 -14.55 22.70 0.29
CA THR A 43 -15.67 23.57 0.72
C THR A 43 -17.03 22.96 0.42
N THR A 44 -17.22 22.48 -0.81
CA THR A 44 -18.43 21.80 -1.29
C THR A 44 -18.11 20.48 -1.98
N GLY A 45 -16.84 20.09 -2.00
CA GLY A 45 -16.35 18.89 -2.66
C GLY A 45 -16.72 17.60 -1.93
N HIS A 46 -16.32 16.48 -2.50
CA HIS A 46 -16.59 15.14 -1.98
C HIS A 46 -15.30 14.36 -1.74
N LEU A 47 -15.15 13.80 -0.55
CA LEU A 47 -14.09 12.86 -0.22
C LEU A 47 -14.66 11.46 -0.02
N LEU A 48 -14.17 10.51 -0.84
CA LEU A 48 -14.41 9.09 -0.62
C LEU A 48 -13.14 8.46 -0.04
N VAL A 49 -13.31 7.55 0.89
CA VAL A 49 -12.17 6.85 1.48
C VAL A 49 -12.41 5.34 1.50
N PHE A 50 -11.36 4.58 1.21
CA PHE A 50 -11.39 3.13 1.22
C PHE A 50 -10.50 2.60 2.33
N ASP A 51 -10.96 1.58 3.03
CA ASP A 51 -10.13 0.70 3.81
C ASP A 51 -10.77 -0.69 3.87
N GLN A 52 -9.94 -1.72 3.77
CA GLN A 52 -10.40 -3.10 3.92
C GLN A 52 -10.33 -3.60 5.37
N ASP A 53 -9.68 -2.82 6.26
CA ASP A 53 -9.60 -3.10 7.69
C ASP A 53 -10.80 -2.49 8.41
N ALA A 54 -11.62 -3.34 9.04
CA ALA A 54 -12.78 -2.89 9.79
C ALA A 54 -12.44 -1.90 10.92
N ASP A 55 -11.23 -1.98 11.48
CA ASP A 55 -10.78 -1.08 12.53
C ASP A 55 -10.64 0.38 12.05
N ALA A 56 -10.39 0.60 10.76
CA ALA A 56 -10.29 1.92 10.17
C ALA A 56 -11.63 2.70 10.22
N LYS A 57 -12.77 2.01 10.27
CA LYS A 57 -14.09 2.63 10.30
C LYS A 57 -14.29 3.63 11.46
N ARG A 58 -13.73 3.33 12.63
CA ARG A 58 -13.78 4.23 13.79
C ARG A 58 -13.14 5.60 13.51
N ASN A 59 -12.10 5.61 12.66
CA ASN A 59 -11.40 6.84 12.30
C ASN A 59 -12.25 7.72 11.36
N ALA A 60 -13.26 7.15 10.69
CA ALA A 60 -14.18 7.87 9.81
C ALA A 60 -15.22 8.72 10.55
N GLU A 61 -15.54 8.38 11.81
CA GLU A 61 -16.58 9.06 12.59
C GLU A 61 -16.34 10.58 12.73
N ARG A 62 -15.08 10.99 12.89
CA ARG A 62 -14.71 12.41 13.01
C ARG A 62 -15.07 13.24 11.77
N PHE A 63 -15.08 12.64 10.58
CA PHE A 63 -15.44 13.34 9.35
C PHE A 63 -16.94 13.59 9.26
N GLN A 64 -17.75 12.74 9.86
CA GLN A 64 -19.21 12.84 9.87
C GLN A 64 -19.71 13.97 10.78
N THR A 65 -18.92 14.38 11.77
CA THR A 65 -19.29 15.45 12.70
C THR A 65 -19.04 16.86 12.17
N ASP A 66 -18.24 17.01 11.08
CA ASP A 66 -17.84 18.31 10.53
C ASP A 66 -18.07 18.40 9.01
N LEU A 67 -19.24 17.93 8.54
CA LEU A 67 -19.54 17.91 7.10
C LEU A 67 -19.73 19.31 6.53
N GLN A 68 -20.42 20.21 7.24
CA GLN A 68 -20.86 21.51 6.71
C GLN A 68 -21.54 21.33 5.33
N ASN A 69 -20.91 21.86 4.24
CA ASN A 69 -21.40 21.71 2.87
C ASN A 69 -20.60 20.63 2.08
N ARG A 70 -19.69 19.90 2.74
CA ARG A 70 -18.84 18.86 2.12
C ARG A 70 -19.52 17.50 2.20
N SER A 71 -19.13 16.59 1.31
CA SER A 71 -19.55 15.20 1.35
C SER A 71 -18.40 14.28 1.75
N PHE A 72 -18.70 13.28 2.56
CA PHE A 72 -17.74 12.24 2.98
C PHE A 72 -18.38 10.86 2.86
N THR A 73 -17.67 9.92 2.27
CA THR A 73 -18.12 8.53 2.11
C THR A 73 -17.01 7.57 2.52
N PHE A 74 -17.26 6.74 3.54
CA PHE A 74 -16.38 5.63 3.91
C PHE A 74 -16.84 4.36 3.22
N ILE A 75 -15.90 3.64 2.57
CA ILE A 75 -16.13 2.40 1.83
C ILE A 75 -15.25 1.31 2.45
N GLU A 76 -15.89 0.36 3.15
CA GLU A 76 -15.21 -0.80 3.73
C GLU A 76 -14.95 -1.84 2.63
N ALA A 77 -13.88 -1.62 1.86
CA ALA A 77 -13.52 -2.48 0.74
C ALA A 77 -12.05 -2.36 0.37
N ASN A 78 -11.53 -3.37 -0.34
CA ASN A 78 -10.23 -3.30 -0.96
C ASN A 78 -10.28 -2.38 -2.21
N PHE A 79 -9.27 -1.53 -2.36
CA PHE A 79 -9.17 -0.55 -3.44
C PHE A 79 -9.01 -1.16 -4.85
N ARG A 80 -8.78 -2.46 -4.96
CA ARG A 80 -8.87 -3.20 -6.24
C ARG A 80 -10.23 -3.08 -6.90
N TYR A 81 -11.25 -2.63 -6.16
CA TYR A 81 -12.61 -2.44 -6.66
C TYR A 81 -13.00 -0.96 -6.81
N LEU A 82 -12.02 -0.06 -6.95
CA LEU A 82 -12.22 1.39 -7.00
C LEU A 82 -13.31 1.78 -8.01
N GLU A 83 -13.16 1.41 -9.27
CA GLU A 83 -14.12 1.75 -10.34
C GLU A 83 -15.54 1.25 -10.03
N LYS A 84 -15.67 0.03 -9.50
CA LYS A 84 -16.96 -0.57 -9.13
C LYS A 84 -17.68 0.27 -8.08
N TYR A 85 -16.96 0.69 -7.03
CA TYR A 85 -17.56 1.48 -5.95
C TYR A 85 -17.84 2.93 -6.35
N LEU A 86 -16.99 3.56 -7.16
CA LEU A 86 -17.29 4.87 -7.71
C LEU A 86 -18.59 4.82 -8.53
N ARG A 87 -18.74 3.83 -9.39
CA ARG A 87 -19.98 3.62 -10.19
C ARG A 87 -21.19 3.37 -9.30
N PHE A 88 -21.05 2.58 -8.23
CA PHE A 88 -22.13 2.32 -7.26
C PHE A 88 -22.61 3.62 -6.58
N HIS A 89 -21.70 4.55 -6.30
CA HIS A 89 -22.04 5.88 -5.74
C HIS A 89 -22.40 6.92 -6.80
N GLY A 90 -22.59 6.54 -8.07
CA GLY A 90 -22.96 7.45 -9.14
C GLY A 90 -21.84 8.39 -9.61
N ILE A 91 -20.59 8.13 -9.19
CA ILE A 91 -19.43 8.94 -9.53
C ILE A 91 -18.75 8.33 -10.75
N LYS A 92 -18.64 9.11 -11.83
CA LYS A 92 -18.00 8.66 -13.07
C LYS A 92 -16.48 8.84 -13.02
N GLN A 93 -16.05 10.01 -12.57
CA GLN A 93 -14.63 10.39 -12.51
C GLN A 93 -14.39 11.28 -11.29
N VAL A 94 -13.12 11.35 -10.86
CA VAL A 94 -12.66 12.11 -9.70
C VAL A 94 -11.46 12.99 -10.07
N ASP A 95 -11.20 14.05 -9.29
CA ASP A 95 -10.15 15.03 -9.57
C ASP A 95 -8.80 14.61 -9.00
N GLY A 96 -8.79 13.70 -8.02
CA GLY A 96 -7.55 13.16 -7.50
C GLY A 96 -7.74 11.88 -6.71
N VAL A 97 -6.67 11.06 -6.73
CA VAL A 97 -6.58 9.81 -5.97
C VAL A 97 -5.25 9.78 -5.22
N ILE A 98 -5.30 9.47 -3.93
CA ILE A 98 -4.11 9.19 -3.12
C ILE A 98 -4.10 7.73 -2.69
N ALA A 99 -2.92 7.13 -2.69
CA ALA A 99 -2.66 5.81 -2.15
C ALA A 99 -1.36 5.84 -1.32
N ASP A 100 -1.46 5.47 -0.04
CA ASP A 100 -0.33 5.23 0.86
C ASP A 100 -0.21 3.72 1.07
N PHE A 101 0.58 3.04 0.20
CA PHE A 101 0.62 1.59 0.14
C PHE A 101 1.31 0.97 1.37
N GLY A 102 0.91 -0.25 1.71
CA GLY A 102 1.46 -1.01 2.81
C GLY A 102 0.50 -1.13 4.00
N VAL A 103 1.07 -1.36 5.18
CA VAL A 103 0.32 -1.59 6.42
C VAL A 103 0.14 -0.32 7.22
N SER A 104 -1.01 -0.19 7.88
CA SER A 104 -1.26 0.93 8.78
C SER A 104 -0.42 0.81 10.06
N PHE A 105 -0.19 1.94 10.74
CA PHE A 105 0.49 1.95 12.05
C PHE A 105 -0.23 1.08 13.08
N HIS A 106 -1.56 1.09 13.07
CA HIS A 106 -2.38 0.27 13.96
C HIS A 106 -2.09 -1.23 13.76
N GLN A 107 -2.04 -1.70 12.51
CA GLN A 107 -1.72 -3.09 12.18
C GLN A 107 -0.32 -3.49 12.66
N PHE A 108 0.66 -2.58 12.60
CA PHE A 108 2.02 -2.86 13.10
C PHE A 108 2.13 -2.91 14.61
N ASP A 109 1.35 -2.10 15.33
CA ASP A 109 1.46 -1.94 16.78
C ASP A 109 0.60 -2.96 17.55
N GLU A 110 -0.41 -3.56 16.87
CA GLU A 110 -1.26 -4.59 17.42
C GLU A 110 -0.61 -5.98 17.24
N SER A 111 -0.15 -6.57 18.35
CA SER A 111 0.58 -7.86 18.33
C SER A 111 -0.24 -9.01 17.78
N SER A 112 -1.56 -9.02 18.01
CA SER A 112 -2.49 -10.05 17.54
C SER A 112 -2.61 -10.10 16.01
N ARG A 113 -2.22 -9.03 15.30
CA ARG A 113 -2.25 -8.94 13.84
C ARG A 113 -1.05 -9.61 13.15
N GLY A 114 0.06 -9.86 13.85
CA GLY A 114 1.22 -10.60 13.36
C GLY A 114 2.13 -9.88 12.36
N PHE A 115 1.98 -8.56 12.16
CA PHE A 115 2.82 -7.79 11.22
C PHE A 115 4.20 -7.41 11.77
N SER A 116 4.36 -7.39 13.09
CA SER A 116 5.58 -6.90 13.74
C SER A 116 6.54 -8.02 14.12
N THR A 117 7.83 -7.80 13.86
CA THR A 117 8.90 -8.68 14.35
C THR A 117 9.27 -8.43 15.83
N ARG A 118 8.67 -7.42 16.49
CA ARG A 118 9.02 -6.97 17.82
C ARG A 118 8.24 -7.67 18.92
N PHE A 119 6.99 -8.03 18.64
CA PHE A 119 6.07 -8.63 19.59
C PHE A 119 5.73 -10.05 19.13
N ASP A 120 5.59 -10.96 20.08
CA ASP A 120 5.01 -12.26 19.78
C ASP A 120 3.48 -12.13 19.70
N GLY A 121 2.88 -12.88 18.80
CA GLY A 121 1.45 -12.88 18.58
C GLY A 121 1.03 -13.90 17.52
N SER A 122 -0.26 -13.95 17.23
CA SER A 122 -0.81 -14.81 16.18
C SER A 122 -0.16 -14.50 14.83
N LEU A 123 0.20 -15.52 14.08
CA LEU A 123 0.79 -15.38 12.74
C LEU A 123 -0.32 -15.21 11.70
N ASP A 124 -1.05 -14.07 11.77
CA ASP A 124 -2.19 -13.76 10.89
C ASP A 124 -1.74 -13.02 9.61
N MET A 125 -1.22 -11.82 9.74
CA MET A 125 -0.78 -10.91 8.66
C MET A 125 -1.85 -10.51 7.64
N ARG A 126 -3.14 -10.81 7.84
CA ARG A 126 -4.20 -10.33 6.95
C ARG A 126 -4.56 -8.89 7.25
N MET A 127 -4.64 -8.04 6.23
CA MET A 127 -5.17 -6.68 6.35
C MET A 127 -6.68 -6.71 6.59
N ASN A 128 -7.40 -7.60 5.89
CA ASN A 128 -8.81 -7.90 6.17
C ASN A 128 -8.91 -9.27 6.86
N GLN A 129 -9.20 -9.27 8.16
CA GLN A 129 -9.30 -10.52 8.94
C GLN A 129 -10.53 -11.37 8.60
N GLY A 130 -11.52 -10.81 7.90
CA GLY A 130 -12.73 -11.52 7.49
C GLY A 130 -12.56 -12.46 6.30
N VAL A 131 -11.45 -12.34 5.54
CA VAL A 131 -11.26 -13.09 4.29
C VAL A 131 -9.83 -13.57 4.12
N GLY A 132 -9.64 -14.58 3.28
CA GLY A 132 -8.33 -15.12 2.93
C GLY A 132 -7.70 -16.00 4.01
N ARG A 133 -6.55 -16.57 3.68
CA ARG A 133 -5.76 -17.42 4.59
C ARG A 133 -4.79 -16.58 5.41
N THR A 134 -4.56 -16.99 6.65
CA THR A 134 -3.57 -16.39 7.52
C THR A 134 -2.14 -16.72 7.07
N ALA A 135 -1.14 -15.99 7.57
CA ALA A 135 0.26 -16.33 7.35
C ALA A 135 0.62 -17.72 7.90
N ALA A 136 0.03 -18.11 9.03
CA ALA A 136 0.18 -19.46 9.58
C ALA A 136 -0.34 -20.51 8.60
N GLN A 137 -1.55 -20.38 8.09
CA GLN A 137 -2.11 -21.29 7.11
C GLN A 137 -1.27 -21.35 5.83
N LEU A 138 -0.86 -20.17 5.33
CA LEU A 138 0.04 -20.08 4.17
C LEU A 138 1.30 -20.91 4.38
N LEU A 139 2.04 -20.68 5.47
CA LEU A 139 3.31 -21.37 5.74
C LEU A 139 3.15 -22.85 5.97
N ASN A 140 2.06 -23.27 6.59
CA ASN A 140 1.80 -24.68 6.86
C ASN A 140 1.38 -25.47 5.61
N GLU A 141 0.82 -24.81 4.58
CA GLU A 141 0.22 -25.47 3.41
C GLU A 141 1.04 -25.29 2.11
N ILE A 142 1.78 -24.17 1.98
CA ILE A 142 2.46 -23.79 0.73
C ILE A 142 3.47 -24.85 0.27
N ALA A 143 3.53 -25.11 -1.04
CA ALA A 143 4.55 -25.98 -1.62
C ALA A 143 5.95 -25.33 -1.55
N GLU A 144 7.01 -26.16 -1.40
CA GLU A 144 8.41 -25.66 -1.29
C GLU A 144 8.78 -24.74 -2.45
N LYS A 145 8.42 -25.10 -3.67
CA LYS A 145 8.71 -24.30 -4.88
C LYS A 145 8.12 -22.90 -4.80
N ASP A 146 6.89 -22.79 -4.35
CA ASP A 146 6.18 -21.51 -4.25
C ASP A 146 6.70 -20.71 -3.06
N LEU A 147 7.05 -21.35 -1.95
CA LEU A 147 7.71 -20.70 -0.82
C LEU A 147 9.05 -20.10 -1.23
N ILE A 148 9.89 -20.84 -1.97
CA ILE A 148 11.16 -20.32 -2.52
C ILE A 148 10.89 -19.10 -3.42
N HIS A 149 9.85 -19.15 -4.24
CA HIS A 149 9.48 -18.06 -5.13
C HIS A 149 9.15 -16.79 -4.35
N ILE A 150 8.22 -16.85 -3.40
CA ILE A 150 7.85 -15.66 -2.60
C ILE A 150 9.02 -15.12 -1.78
N LEU A 151 9.82 -15.97 -1.16
CA LEU A 151 10.98 -15.54 -0.39
C LEU A 151 12.03 -14.82 -1.26
N SER A 152 12.23 -15.28 -2.48
CA SER A 152 13.20 -14.68 -3.42
C SER A 152 12.62 -13.44 -4.12
N ALA A 153 11.39 -13.51 -4.64
CA ALA A 153 10.78 -12.47 -5.45
C ALA A 153 10.23 -11.30 -4.62
N TYR A 154 9.62 -11.59 -3.47
CA TYR A 154 8.98 -10.57 -2.62
C TYR A 154 9.84 -10.16 -1.43
N GLY A 155 10.66 -11.08 -0.90
CA GLY A 155 11.59 -10.80 0.19
C GLY A 155 12.99 -10.38 -0.26
N GLU A 156 13.33 -10.58 -1.53
CA GLU A 156 14.69 -10.39 -2.05
C GLU A 156 15.74 -11.16 -1.22
N ILE A 157 15.35 -12.32 -0.65
CA ILE A 157 16.20 -13.17 0.20
C ILE A 157 17.12 -14.00 -0.65
N LYS A 158 18.43 -13.82 -0.47
CA LYS A 158 19.44 -14.50 -1.30
C LYS A 158 19.52 -16.01 -1.08
N ASN A 159 19.36 -16.47 0.16
CA ASN A 159 19.34 -17.88 0.55
C ASN A 159 17.92 -18.43 0.69
N ALA A 160 16.98 -17.98 -0.16
CA ALA A 160 15.56 -18.35 -0.12
C ALA A 160 15.32 -19.86 -0.08
N ARG A 161 16.11 -20.64 -0.83
CA ARG A 161 16.01 -22.13 -0.83
C ARG A 161 16.33 -22.70 0.55
N THR A 162 17.43 -22.28 1.17
CA THR A 162 17.82 -22.75 2.50
C THR A 162 16.77 -22.40 3.55
N LEU A 163 16.27 -21.15 3.51
CA LEU A 163 15.21 -20.73 4.41
C LEU A 163 13.91 -21.54 4.20
N ALA A 164 13.48 -21.73 2.95
CA ALA A 164 12.28 -22.51 2.65
C ALA A 164 12.39 -23.94 3.16
N GLN A 165 13.51 -24.61 2.93
CA GLN A 165 13.76 -25.97 3.44
C GLN A 165 13.69 -26.02 4.97
N LYS A 166 14.25 -25.02 5.65
CA LYS A 166 14.20 -24.95 7.11
C LYS A 166 12.77 -24.76 7.64
N LEU A 167 11.99 -23.85 7.01
CA LEU A 167 10.58 -23.63 7.35
C LEU A 167 9.74 -24.91 7.11
N ILE A 168 9.97 -25.60 6.00
CA ILE A 168 9.26 -26.84 5.68
C ILE A 168 9.61 -27.98 6.65
N SER A 169 10.89 -28.12 7.00
CA SER A 169 11.32 -29.10 8.02
C SER A 169 10.61 -28.83 9.36
N HIS A 170 10.64 -27.57 9.81
CA HIS A 170 10.01 -27.19 11.09
C HIS A 170 8.52 -27.48 11.12
N ARG A 171 7.74 -27.10 10.08
CA ARG A 171 6.30 -27.36 10.05
C ARG A 171 5.93 -28.84 10.06
N GLY A 172 6.83 -29.71 9.59
CA GLY A 172 6.66 -31.16 9.67
C GLY A 172 6.71 -31.70 11.09
N GLU A 173 7.39 -30.99 11.98
CA GLU A 173 7.54 -31.33 13.40
C GLU A 173 6.50 -30.59 14.25
N SER A 174 6.29 -29.30 13.98
CA SER A 174 5.37 -28.41 14.69
C SER A 174 4.83 -27.34 13.75
N PRO A 175 3.50 -27.26 13.54
CA PRO A 175 2.89 -26.20 12.73
C PRO A 175 3.22 -24.81 13.25
N PHE A 176 3.35 -23.85 12.32
CA PHE A 176 3.47 -22.45 12.67
C PHE A 176 2.15 -21.89 13.19
N GLU A 177 2.19 -21.21 14.34
CA GLU A 177 1.04 -20.54 14.96
C GLU A 177 1.37 -19.10 15.36
N SER A 178 2.64 -18.84 15.75
CA SER A 178 3.07 -17.55 16.29
C SER A 178 4.21 -16.91 15.48
N THR A 179 4.33 -15.61 15.63
CA THR A 179 5.40 -14.82 15.03
C THR A 179 6.78 -15.17 15.60
N ASP A 180 6.85 -15.58 16.87
CA ASP A 180 8.12 -15.97 17.51
C ASP A 180 8.67 -17.31 16.97
N GLN A 181 7.79 -18.29 16.68
CA GLN A 181 8.19 -19.53 16.02
C GLN A 181 8.83 -19.24 14.65
N LEU A 182 8.15 -18.41 13.81
CA LEU A 182 8.68 -18.00 12.50
C LEU A 182 10.03 -17.32 12.61
N LYS A 183 10.16 -16.38 13.55
CA LYS A 183 11.38 -15.63 13.82
C LYS A 183 12.52 -16.55 14.26
N THR A 184 12.26 -17.46 15.19
CA THR A 184 13.26 -18.41 15.73
C THR A 184 13.84 -19.25 14.60
N VAL A 185 13.00 -19.87 13.77
CA VAL A 185 13.43 -20.71 12.64
C VAL A 185 14.22 -19.89 11.61
N ALA A 186 13.76 -18.68 11.31
CA ALA A 186 14.43 -17.83 10.32
C ALA A 186 15.84 -17.37 10.78
N LEU A 187 16.00 -17.11 12.06
CA LEU A 187 17.30 -16.67 12.63
C LEU A 187 18.38 -17.75 12.57
N GLU A 188 18.04 -19.04 12.49
CA GLU A 188 19.03 -20.11 12.35
C GLU A 188 19.82 -20.02 11.01
N VAL A 189 19.22 -19.43 9.98
CA VAL A 189 19.82 -19.29 8.65
C VAL A 189 20.07 -17.84 8.22
N ALA A 190 19.79 -16.89 9.13
CA ALA A 190 19.99 -15.47 8.89
C ALA A 190 21.48 -15.12 8.80
N PRO A 191 21.93 -14.26 7.87
CA PRO A 191 23.30 -13.77 7.81
C PRO A 191 23.63 -12.96 9.08
N ARG A 192 24.77 -13.28 9.69
CA ARG A 192 25.27 -12.60 10.92
C ARG A 192 25.38 -11.09 10.71
N GLY A 193 24.90 -10.32 11.68
CA GLY A 193 24.89 -8.85 11.67
C GLY A 193 23.83 -8.23 10.74
N ARG A 194 22.94 -9.04 10.17
CA ARG A 194 21.84 -8.58 9.30
C ARG A 194 20.49 -9.16 9.68
N GLU A 195 20.38 -9.69 10.88
CA GLU A 195 19.22 -10.44 11.37
C GLU A 195 17.93 -9.61 11.26
N GLN A 196 17.95 -8.34 11.69
CA GLN A 196 16.79 -7.47 11.63
C GLN A 196 16.31 -7.20 10.20
N LYS A 197 17.25 -6.96 9.28
CA LYS A 197 16.93 -6.79 7.87
C LYS A 197 16.37 -8.07 7.26
N TYR A 198 16.94 -9.20 7.62
CA TYR A 198 16.50 -10.51 7.13
C TYR A 198 15.06 -10.83 7.58
N LEU A 199 14.75 -10.58 8.85
CA LEU A 199 13.39 -10.73 9.36
C LEU A 199 12.42 -9.78 8.67
N ALA A 200 12.78 -8.51 8.46
CA ALA A 200 11.94 -7.57 7.74
C ALA A 200 11.63 -8.04 6.31
N GLN A 201 12.64 -8.61 5.61
CA GLN A 201 12.47 -9.19 4.29
C GLN A 201 11.55 -10.42 4.28
N LEU A 202 11.68 -11.29 5.28
CA LEU A 202 10.82 -12.48 5.43
C LEU A 202 9.37 -12.07 5.69
N TYR A 203 9.14 -11.17 6.64
CA TYR A 203 7.78 -10.70 6.97
C TYR A 203 7.15 -9.96 5.78
N GLN A 204 7.91 -9.14 5.07
CA GLN A 204 7.46 -8.51 3.84
C GLN A 204 7.03 -9.56 2.79
N ALA A 205 7.81 -10.60 2.57
CA ALA A 205 7.49 -11.64 1.59
C ALA A 205 6.17 -12.35 1.89
N ILE A 206 5.99 -12.75 3.15
CA ILE A 206 4.78 -13.45 3.60
C ILE A 206 3.57 -12.51 3.53
N ARG A 207 3.72 -11.26 3.99
CA ARG A 207 2.66 -10.24 3.98
C ARG A 207 2.16 -9.95 2.57
N ILE A 208 3.08 -9.75 1.62
CA ILE A 208 2.76 -9.51 0.22
C ILE A 208 1.92 -10.67 -0.35
N GLU A 209 2.30 -11.90 -0.06
CA GLU A 209 1.58 -13.08 -0.53
C GLU A 209 0.21 -13.23 0.13
N VAL A 210 0.12 -13.07 1.47
CA VAL A 210 -1.14 -13.19 2.22
C VAL A 210 -2.19 -12.20 1.73
N ASN A 211 -1.76 -10.97 1.41
CA ASN A 211 -2.66 -9.87 1.03
C ASN A 211 -2.71 -9.62 -0.49
N GLU A 212 -2.03 -10.42 -1.31
CA GLU A 212 -1.89 -10.22 -2.76
C GLU A 212 -1.45 -8.77 -3.12
N GLU A 213 -0.63 -8.11 -2.28
CA GLU A 213 -0.39 -6.67 -2.32
C GLU A 213 0.01 -6.15 -3.69
N LEU A 214 0.97 -6.79 -4.35
CA LEU A 214 1.46 -6.36 -5.67
C LEU A 214 0.39 -6.49 -6.75
N ARG A 215 -0.39 -7.58 -6.71
CA ARG A 215 -1.49 -7.80 -7.65
C ARG A 215 -2.60 -6.78 -7.45
N VAL A 216 -2.95 -6.49 -6.20
CA VAL A 216 -3.95 -5.47 -5.86
C VAL A 216 -3.52 -4.10 -6.35
N ILE A 217 -2.23 -3.73 -6.20
CA ILE A 217 -1.68 -2.49 -6.74
C ILE A 217 -1.76 -2.46 -8.28
N GLU A 218 -1.43 -3.56 -8.97
CA GLU A 218 -1.53 -3.65 -10.43
C GLU A 218 -2.98 -3.43 -10.89
N GLU A 219 -3.94 -4.18 -10.33
CA GLU A 219 -5.38 -4.07 -10.64
C GLU A 219 -5.94 -2.67 -10.35
N PHE A 220 -5.45 -2.01 -9.31
CA PHE A 220 -5.81 -0.64 -8.97
C PHE A 220 -5.26 0.37 -9.98
N LEU A 221 -3.97 0.29 -10.30
CA LEU A 221 -3.33 1.22 -11.24
C LEU A 221 -3.97 1.17 -12.62
N GLU A 222 -4.40 -0.01 -13.07
CA GLU A 222 -5.08 -0.20 -14.35
C GLU A 222 -6.45 0.51 -14.43
N GLN A 223 -7.10 0.81 -13.30
CA GLN A 223 -8.37 1.53 -13.25
C GLN A 223 -8.20 3.05 -13.33
N LEU A 224 -7.04 3.60 -12.89
CA LEU A 224 -6.82 5.03 -12.77
C LEU A 224 -7.11 5.83 -14.06
N PRO A 225 -6.76 5.37 -15.27
CA PRO A 225 -7.07 6.10 -16.50
C PRO A 225 -8.58 6.28 -16.75
N GLY A 226 -9.38 5.32 -16.29
CA GLY A 226 -10.86 5.37 -16.43
C GLY A 226 -11.54 6.27 -15.41
N VAL A 227 -11.00 6.34 -14.21
CA VAL A 227 -11.66 6.99 -13.06
C VAL A 227 -11.19 8.41 -12.76
N LEU A 228 -10.02 8.85 -13.27
CA LEU A 228 -9.55 10.23 -13.10
C LEU A 228 -10.07 11.14 -14.20
N ASN A 229 -10.41 12.38 -13.88
CA ASN A 229 -10.64 13.45 -14.82
C ASN A 229 -9.34 13.81 -15.57
N GLU A 230 -9.46 14.41 -16.78
CA GLU A 230 -8.33 15.02 -17.47
C GLU A 230 -7.72 16.12 -16.60
N GLY A 231 -6.39 16.13 -16.44
CA GLY A 231 -5.69 16.99 -15.48
C GLY A 231 -5.79 16.56 -14.03
N GLY A 232 -6.61 15.54 -13.72
CA GLY A 232 -6.69 14.93 -12.39
C GLY A 232 -5.39 14.22 -12.00
N ARG A 233 -5.11 14.11 -10.71
CA ARG A 233 -3.82 13.63 -10.21
C ARG A 233 -3.92 12.38 -9.37
N PHE A 234 -2.93 11.52 -9.57
CA PHE A 234 -2.65 10.38 -8.71
C PHE A 234 -1.38 10.65 -7.90
N ALA A 235 -1.46 10.48 -6.59
CA ALA A 235 -0.33 10.52 -5.65
C ALA A 235 -0.17 9.14 -5.00
N GLY A 236 0.95 8.46 -5.29
CA GLY A 236 1.25 7.12 -4.76
C GLY A 236 2.48 7.13 -3.87
N ILE A 237 2.32 6.73 -2.60
CA ILE A 237 3.39 6.55 -1.63
C ILE A 237 3.69 5.06 -1.51
N THR A 238 4.96 4.70 -1.54
CA THR A 238 5.45 3.31 -1.51
C THR A 238 6.59 3.19 -0.52
N TYR A 239 6.77 2.00 0.10
CA TYR A 239 7.77 1.79 1.15
C TYR A 239 8.85 0.77 0.76
N HIS A 240 8.65 0.00 -0.29
CA HIS A 240 9.67 -0.93 -0.79
C HIS A 240 9.80 -0.92 -2.31
N SER A 241 10.89 -1.52 -2.80
CA SER A 241 11.30 -1.50 -4.20
C SER A 241 10.26 -2.07 -5.17
N LEU A 242 9.49 -3.07 -4.74
CA LEU A 242 8.51 -3.75 -5.60
C LEU A 242 7.30 -2.86 -5.87
N GLU A 243 6.74 -2.21 -4.84
CA GLU A 243 5.65 -1.21 -4.99
C GLU A 243 6.12 -0.04 -5.85
N ASP A 244 7.29 0.56 -5.50
CA ASP A 244 7.83 1.71 -6.23
C ASP A 244 8.04 1.41 -7.71
N ARG A 245 8.45 0.18 -8.04
CA ARG A 245 8.63 -0.26 -9.42
C ARG A 245 7.31 -0.27 -10.20
N LEU A 246 6.22 -0.78 -9.60
CA LEU A 246 4.90 -0.81 -10.24
C LEU A 246 4.41 0.61 -10.54
N VAL A 247 4.40 1.49 -9.53
CA VAL A 247 3.96 2.89 -9.67
C VAL A 247 4.84 3.65 -10.67
N LYS A 248 6.18 3.53 -10.56
CA LYS A 248 7.12 4.15 -11.49
C LYS A 248 6.87 3.70 -12.93
N ASN A 249 6.77 2.40 -13.15
CA ASN A 249 6.55 1.84 -14.48
C ASN A 249 5.23 2.32 -15.06
N PHE A 250 4.15 2.25 -14.29
CA PHE A 250 2.83 2.70 -14.71
C PHE A 250 2.84 4.18 -15.16
N LEU A 251 3.38 5.09 -14.35
CA LEU A 251 3.45 6.50 -14.68
C LEU A 251 4.38 6.80 -15.87
N SER A 252 5.47 6.05 -16.03
CA SER A 252 6.47 6.33 -17.07
C SER A 252 6.16 5.67 -18.41
N SER A 253 5.46 4.53 -18.43
CA SER A 253 5.23 3.72 -19.64
C SER A 253 3.78 3.32 -19.87
N GLY A 254 2.84 3.72 -18.99
CA GLY A 254 1.42 3.41 -19.13
C GLY A 254 1.02 2.00 -18.70
N ASN A 255 1.97 1.20 -18.17
CA ASN A 255 1.70 -0.15 -17.68
C ASN A 255 2.69 -0.54 -16.58
N THR A 256 2.29 -1.47 -15.70
CA THR A 256 3.09 -1.92 -14.55
C THR A 256 4.34 -2.72 -14.93
N ARG A 257 4.39 -3.26 -16.15
CA ARG A 257 5.52 -4.04 -16.68
C ARG A 257 6.69 -3.17 -17.16
N GLY A 258 6.47 -1.85 -17.31
CA GLY A 258 7.50 -0.91 -17.79
C GLY A 258 7.81 -1.02 -19.28
N ARG A 259 6.93 -1.66 -20.07
CA ARG A 259 7.07 -1.75 -21.53
C ARG A 259 6.59 -0.44 -22.15
N GLN A 260 7.48 0.25 -22.87
CA GLN A 260 7.14 1.49 -23.56
C GLN A 260 6.54 1.18 -24.93
N GLU A 261 5.30 1.60 -25.13
CA GLU A 261 4.68 1.69 -26.46
C GLU A 261 4.84 3.12 -26.98
N LYS A 262 5.15 3.26 -28.26
CA LYS A 262 5.37 4.57 -28.90
C LYS A 262 4.47 4.74 -30.08
N ASP A 263 4.02 5.98 -30.32
CA ASP A 263 3.36 6.36 -31.55
C ASP A 263 4.35 6.45 -32.73
N PHE A 264 3.83 6.75 -33.91
CA PHE A 264 4.64 6.91 -35.14
C PHE A 264 5.72 7.99 -35.01
N TYR A 265 5.51 9.00 -34.15
CA TYR A 265 6.45 10.10 -33.90
C TYR A 265 7.45 9.81 -32.79
N GLY A 266 7.39 8.63 -32.17
CA GLY A 266 8.29 8.24 -31.07
C GLY A 266 7.85 8.69 -29.68
N ASN A 267 6.67 9.28 -29.51
CA ASN A 267 6.13 9.66 -28.22
C ASN A 267 5.65 8.42 -27.46
N ILE A 268 5.94 8.36 -26.16
CA ILE A 268 5.47 7.26 -25.32
C ILE A 268 3.95 7.38 -25.14
N LEU A 269 3.24 6.29 -25.46
CA LEU A 269 1.82 6.14 -25.22
C LEU A 269 1.61 5.79 -23.73
N ARG A 270 1.21 6.77 -22.97
CA ARG A 270 0.92 6.62 -21.54
C ARG A 270 -0.22 7.54 -21.13
N PRO A 271 -1.10 7.11 -20.19
CA PRO A 271 -2.24 7.92 -19.77
C PRO A 271 -1.87 9.05 -18.80
N PHE A 272 -0.67 8.99 -18.19
CA PHE A 272 -0.21 9.97 -17.21
C PHE A 272 1.12 10.59 -17.60
N ASP A 273 1.28 11.87 -17.28
CA ASP A 273 2.58 12.53 -17.25
C ASP A 273 3.10 12.56 -15.81
N PRO A 274 4.30 12.00 -15.54
CA PRO A 274 4.93 12.14 -14.23
C PRO A 274 5.17 13.62 -13.93
N VAL A 275 4.64 14.10 -12.80
CA VAL A 275 4.85 15.49 -12.33
C VAL A 275 6.30 15.69 -11.92
N ASN A 276 6.90 14.67 -11.31
CA ASN A 276 8.31 14.63 -10.95
C ASN A 276 8.99 13.38 -11.52
N ARG A 277 10.19 13.53 -12.06
CA ARG A 277 10.95 12.39 -12.63
C ARG A 277 11.53 11.48 -11.54
N LYS A 278 11.98 12.08 -10.42
CA LYS A 278 12.48 11.35 -9.24
C LYS A 278 11.38 11.32 -8.19
N PRO A 279 11.29 10.25 -7.38
CA PRO A 279 10.36 10.25 -6.27
C PRO A 279 10.74 11.35 -5.27
N THR A 280 9.75 11.96 -4.63
CA THR A 280 9.95 12.75 -3.42
C THR A 280 10.19 11.79 -2.26
N ILE A 281 11.15 12.10 -1.41
CA ILE A 281 11.51 11.30 -0.23
C ILE A 281 11.43 12.18 1.01
N PRO A 282 11.16 11.61 2.19
CA PRO A 282 11.13 12.36 3.44
C PRO A 282 12.47 13.04 3.73
N ASP A 283 12.41 14.22 4.29
CA ASP A 283 13.61 14.92 4.77
C ASP A 283 14.07 14.38 6.15
N GLU A 284 15.21 14.86 6.63
CA GLU A 284 15.75 14.44 7.92
C GLU A 284 14.88 14.87 9.10
N ALA A 285 14.14 15.97 9.00
CA ALA A 285 13.27 16.46 10.05
C ALA A 285 12.05 15.55 10.20
N GLU A 286 11.44 15.17 9.07
CA GLU A 286 10.35 14.18 9.06
C GLU A 286 10.79 12.82 9.61
N ILE A 287 11.96 12.31 9.17
CA ILE A 287 12.49 11.02 9.62
C ILE A 287 12.74 11.01 11.14
N LYS A 288 13.17 12.13 11.72
CA LYS A 288 13.36 12.26 13.18
C LYS A 288 12.04 12.13 13.95
N VAL A 289 10.96 12.69 13.42
CA VAL A 289 9.63 12.66 14.04
C VAL A 289 8.91 11.35 13.73
N ASN A 290 9.02 10.88 12.48
CA ASN A 290 8.39 9.66 11.98
C ASN A 290 9.44 8.75 11.31
N ASN A 291 10.14 7.94 12.09
CA ASN A 291 11.16 7.02 11.56
C ASN A 291 10.60 5.96 10.58
N ARG A 292 9.29 5.71 10.61
CA ARG A 292 8.63 4.77 9.68
C ARG A 292 8.53 5.34 8.26
N ALA A 293 8.55 6.67 8.12
CA ALA A 293 8.59 7.33 6.81
C ALA A 293 9.92 7.15 6.06
N ARG A 294 10.99 6.71 6.71
CA ARG A 294 12.37 6.65 6.14
C ARG A 294 12.44 6.02 4.74
N SER A 295 11.63 5.01 4.47
CA SER A 295 11.63 4.28 3.19
C SER A 295 10.57 4.81 2.21
N ALA A 296 9.77 5.79 2.63
CA ALA A 296 8.67 6.31 1.82
C ALA A 296 9.19 6.98 0.54
N LYS A 297 8.46 6.78 -0.55
CA LYS A 297 8.70 7.41 -1.85
C LYS A 297 7.38 7.83 -2.45
N LEU A 298 7.20 9.11 -2.66
CA LEU A 298 6.02 9.66 -3.31
C LEU A 298 6.28 9.84 -4.80
N ARG A 299 5.35 9.35 -5.63
CA ARG A 299 5.26 9.62 -7.05
C ARG A 299 3.92 10.22 -7.41
N ILE A 300 3.94 11.24 -8.25
CA ILE A 300 2.75 11.95 -8.69
C ILE A 300 2.66 11.88 -10.22
N GLY A 301 1.46 11.54 -10.71
CA GLY A 301 1.12 11.57 -12.12
C GLY A 301 -0.10 12.43 -12.37
N GLU A 302 -0.08 13.23 -13.43
CA GLU A 302 -1.23 14.00 -13.91
C GLU A 302 -1.80 13.31 -15.14
N LYS A 303 -3.11 13.06 -15.15
CA LYS A 303 -3.78 12.45 -16.30
C LYS A 303 -3.73 13.39 -17.50
N ARG A 304 -3.29 12.84 -18.63
CA ARG A 304 -3.22 13.58 -19.89
C ARG A 304 -4.60 13.93 -20.38
N ASN A 305 -4.70 15.12 -21.00
CA ASN A 305 -5.86 15.47 -21.80
C ASN A 305 -5.89 14.56 -23.03
N GLY A 306 -7.01 13.92 -23.30
CA GLY A 306 -7.20 13.12 -24.50
C GLY A 306 -7.02 14.00 -25.73
N LYS A 307 -6.11 13.60 -26.65
CA LYS A 307 -6.05 14.14 -28.02
C LYS A 307 -6.72 13.18 -28.96
#